data_d6cd80dce13c169bd908c0e9001d76bf
#
_entry.id   d6cd80dce13c169bd908c0e9001d76bf
#
_cell.length_a   1.000
_cell.length_b   1.000
_cell.length_c   1.000
_cell.angle_alpha   90.00
_cell.angle_beta   90.00
_cell.angle_gamma   90.00
#
_symmetry.space_group_name_H-M   'P 1'
#
loop_
_entity.id
_entity.type
_entity.pdbx_description
1 polymer ?
#
loop_
_entity_poly.entity_id
_entity_poly.type
_entity_poly.pdbx_seq_one_letter_code
_entity_poly.pdbx_strand_id
1 'polypeptide(L)'
;GAHVSRLFDWESECERGGLLHVGGRQVTLSGLPIKEIVFSPGAPPLKVNPNGDFEVEQMYVHYTKLAEPKGKYPLLMWHGGGLSGVTYETKPDGKPGWEMFFLKAGWDTYVSDAVERGRASWAKYPEIFKGEPMFRTKKEAWELFRFGKSYDTDPAKRQPLAGTQFPLESFDQFAKQGIPRWVTNDPATHKAYDELVKKACPCVIMVHSQGGNFGLTAALNN
;
A
#
# COMPACT_ATOMS: atom_id res chain seq x y z
N GLY A 1 5.39 35.37 1.17
CA GLY A 1 6.73 34.89 0.88
C GLY A 1 6.68 33.53 0.23
N ALA A 2 7.31 33.36 -0.94
CA ALA A 2 7.36 32.07 -1.61
C ALA A 2 8.06 31.07 -0.68
N HIS A 3 7.34 30.03 -0.26
CA HIS A 3 7.95 28.88 0.38
C HIS A 3 8.80 28.16 -0.65
N VAL A 4 10.11 28.41 -0.64
CA VAL A 4 11.05 27.57 -1.40
C VAL A 4 11.04 26.21 -0.70
N SER A 5 10.51 25.19 -1.37
CA SER A 5 10.53 23.82 -0.87
C SER A 5 11.98 23.38 -0.71
N ARG A 6 12.39 23.07 0.51
CA ARG A 6 13.72 22.55 0.80
C ARG A 6 13.91 21.19 0.11
N LEU A 7 15.01 21.02 -0.60
CA LEU A 7 15.40 19.73 -1.13
C LEU A 7 15.90 18.84 0.01
N PHE A 8 15.57 17.55 -0.06
CA PHE A 8 16.04 16.54 0.85
C PHE A 8 17.33 15.92 0.30
N ASP A 9 18.38 15.95 1.09
CA ASP A 9 19.66 15.37 0.73
C ASP A 9 19.77 13.97 1.35
N TRP A 10 19.57 12.94 0.53
CA TRP A 10 19.62 11.56 0.99
C TRP A 10 20.97 11.13 1.53
N GLU A 11 22.05 11.69 1.01
CA GLU A 11 23.41 11.32 1.46
C GLU A 11 23.72 11.85 2.85
N SER A 12 23.37 13.10 3.13
CA SER A 12 23.69 13.76 4.40
C SER A 12 22.59 13.65 5.45
N GLU A 13 21.32 13.62 5.05
CA GLU A 13 20.17 13.66 5.96
C GLU A 13 19.62 12.28 6.33
N CYS A 14 19.91 11.24 5.55
CA CYS A 14 19.45 9.88 5.80
C CYS A 14 20.58 9.03 6.39
N GLU A 15 20.38 8.46 7.57
CA GLU A 15 21.32 7.51 8.17
C GLU A 15 21.23 6.16 7.46
N ARG A 16 20.01 5.67 7.28
CA ARG A 16 19.76 4.43 6.56
C ARG A 16 18.32 4.38 6.06
N GLY A 17 18.14 3.69 4.96
CA GLY A 17 16.86 3.23 4.46
C GLY A 17 16.87 1.72 4.36
N GLY A 18 15.71 1.13 4.20
CA GLY A 18 15.58 -0.31 4.03
C GLY A 18 14.16 -0.73 3.81
N LEU A 19 14.00 -2.01 3.59
CA LEU A 19 12.71 -2.66 3.47
C LEU A 19 12.68 -3.92 4.30
N LEU A 20 11.49 -4.31 4.72
CA LEU A 20 11.28 -5.57 5.43
C LEU A 20 9.88 -6.11 5.17
N HIS A 21 9.75 -7.42 5.29
CA HIS A 21 8.45 -8.09 5.34
C HIS A 21 8.16 -8.45 6.78
N VAL A 22 6.92 -8.21 7.21
CA VAL A 22 6.50 -8.38 8.60
C VAL A 22 5.27 -9.26 8.64
N GLY A 23 5.24 -10.16 9.62
CA GLY A 23 4.14 -11.11 9.77
C GLY A 23 4.18 -12.24 8.75
N GLY A 24 3.01 -12.80 8.51
CA GLY A 24 2.87 -13.88 7.55
C GLY A 24 2.93 -15.27 8.17
N ARG A 25 2.75 -16.25 7.30
CA ARG A 25 2.82 -17.68 7.65
C ARG A 25 3.17 -18.49 6.42
N GLN A 26 3.64 -19.71 6.65
CA GLN A 26 3.83 -20.69 5.60
C GLN A 26 2.55 -21.50 5.38
N VAL A 27 2.19 -21.70 4.12
CA VAL A 27 1.10 -22.60 3.70
C VAL A 27 1.66 -23.63 2.77
N THR A 28 1.35 -24.91 3.02
CA THR A 28 1.75 -26.01 2.13
C THR A 28 0.52 -26.45 1.34
N LEU A 29 0.62 -26.46 0.01
CA LEU A 29 -0.40 -26.97 -0.89
C LEU A 29 0.01 -28.34 -1.42
N SER A 30 -0.99 -29.23 -1.57
CA SER A 30 -0.79 -30.58 -2.10
C SER A 30 -2.01 -31.01 -2.90
N GLY A 31 -1.82 -32.03 -3.74
CA GLY A 31 -2.91 -32.63 -4.51
C GLY A 31 -3.37 -31.80 -5.73
N LEU A 32 -2.66 -30.74 -6.08
CA LEU A 32 -2.97 -29.95 -7.26
C LEU A 32 -2.32 -30.56 -8.51
N PRO A 33 -2.98 -30.46 -9.68
CA PRO A 33 -2.42 -31.01 -10.92
C PRO A 33 -1.20 -30.22 -11.36
N ILE A 34 -0.20 -30.93 -11.90
CA ILE A 34 0.93 -30.32 -12.58
C ILE A 34 0.42 -29.63 -13.84
N LYS A 35 0.88 -28.40 -14.09
CA LYS A 35 0.51 -27.61 -15.25
C LYS A 35 1.63 -27.56 -16.26
N GLU A 36 1.28 -27.51 -17.54
CA GLU A 36 2.21 -27.19 -18.61
C GLU A 36 2.06 -25.71 -18.98
N ILE A 37 3.15 -24.96 -18.92
CA ILE A 37 3.18 -23.51 -19.16
C ILE A 37 4.23 -23.18 -20.22
N VAL A 38 3.82 -22.42 -21.23
CA VAL A 38 4.73 -21.83 -22.22
C VAL A 38 5.15 -20.46 -21.70
N PHE A 39 6.41 -20.35 -21.24
CA PHE A 39 6.94 -19.10 -20.67
C PHE A 39 7.39 -18.08 -21.71
N SER A 40 7.72 -18.55 -22.92
CA SER A 40 8.12 -17.68 -24.03
C SER A 40 7.44 -18.13 -25.31
N PRO A 41 6.98 -17.23 -26.17
CA PRO A 41 6.39 -17.60 -27.45
C PRO A 41 7.34 -18.49 -28.27
N GLY A 42 6.82 -19.62 -28.78
CA GLY A 42 7.61 -20.58 -29.57
C GLY A 42 8.53 -21.52 -28.78
N ALA A 43 8.63 -21.35 -27.46
CA ALA A 43 9.37 -22.28 -26.61
C ALA A 43 8.52 -23.52 -26.26
N PRO A 44 9.17 -24.67 -25.98
CA PRO A 44 8.45 -25.84 -25.50
C PRO A 44 7.78 -25.57 -24.17
N PRO A 45 6.61 -26.17 -23.88
CA PRO A 45 5.97 -26.07 -22.56
C PRO A 45 6.87 -26.68 -21.48
N LEU A 46 6.87 -26.04 -20.30
CA LEU A 46 7.53 -26.56 -19.12
C LEU A 46 6.49 -27.04 -18.12
N LYS A 47 6.80 -28.12 -17.42
CA LYS A 47 5.97 -28.63 -16.35
C LYS A 47 6.19 -27.78 -15.09
N VAL A 48 5.11 -27.27 -14.51
CA VAL A 48 5.11 -26.48 -13.29
C VAL A 48 4.30 -27.21 -12.24
N ASN A 49 4.95 -27.56 -11.14
CA ASN A 49 4.30 -28.18 -10.00
C ASN A 49 3.81 -27.08 -9.04
N PRO A 50 2.49 -26.90 -8.85
CA PRO A 50 1.94 -25.89 -7.94
C PRO A 50 1.93 -26.34 -6.49
N ASN A 51 2.35 -27.55 -6.17
CA ASN A 51 2.37 -28.07 -4.81
C ASN A 51 3.68 -27.72 -4.11
N GLY A 52 3.60 -27.39 -2.84
CA GLY A 52 4.75 -27.02 -2.02
C GLY A 52 4.43 -25.90 -1.05
N ASP A 53 5.48 -25.28 -0.55
CA ASP A 53 5.40 -24.26 0.48
C ASP A 53 5.29 -22.87 -0.12
N PHE A 54 4.42 -22.05 0.47
CA PHE A 54 4.21 -20.65 0.08
C PHE A 54 4.27 -19.75 1.30
N GLU A 55 4.98 -18.63 1.19
CA GLU A 55 4.92 -17.55 2.18
C GLU A 55 3.76 -16.63 1.84
N VAL A 56 2.86 -16.43 2.79
CA VAL A 56 1.63 -15.63 2.61
C VAL A 56 1.31 -14.80 3.83
N GLU A 57 0.45 -13.79 3.65
CA GLU A 57 -0.10 -12.95 4.71
C GLU A 57 0.93 -12.03 5.38
N GLN A 58 2.10 -11.84 4.79
CA GLN A 58 3.04 -10.82 5.21
C GLN A 58 2.66 -9.46 4.64
N MET A 59 3.03 -8.41 5.35
CA MET A 59 3.02 -7.05 4.84
C MET A 59 4.41 -6.63 4.38
N TYR A 60 4.47 -5.56 3.60
CA TYR A 60 5.71 -4.93 3.17
C TYR A 60 5.86 -3.58 3.85
N VAL A 61 7.08 -3.24 4.25
CA VAL A 61 7.38 -1.94 4.85
C VAL A 61 8.71 -1.45 4.29
N HIS A 62 8.74 -0.21 3.84
CA HIS A 62 9.99 0.48 3.67
C HIS A 62 10.14 1.57 4.73
N TYR A 63 11.34 1.76 5.21
CA TYR A 63 11.62 2.73 6.25
C TYR A 63 12.80 3.62 5.88
N THR A 64 12.78 4.83 6.41
CA THR A 64 13.87 5.78 6.28
C THR A 64 14.18 6.34 7.66
N LYS A 65 15.43 6.19 8.09
CA LYS A 65 15.92 6.73 9.35
C LYS A 65 16.86 7.90 9.07
N LEU A 66 16.57 9.02 9.71
CA LEU A 66 17.36 10.24 9.58
C LEU A 66 18.63 10.15 10.44
N ALA A 67 19.68 10.83 9.99
CA ALA A 67 20.91 10.96 10.78
C ALA A 67 20.66 11.74 12.08
N GLU A 68 19.81 12.79 11.99
CA GLU A 68 19.47 13.66 13.12
C GLU A 68 17.97 13.89 13.18
N PRO A 69 17.17 12.89 13.64
CA PRO A 69 15.73 13.07 13.70
C PRO A 69 15.35 14.09 14.78
N LYS A 70 14.35 14.93 14.44
CA LYS A 70 13.76 15.87 15.39
C LYS A 70 12.58 15.24 16.14
N GLY A 71 11.82 14.37 15.47
CA GLY A 71 10.75 13.61 16.08
C GLY A 71 11.33 12.54 17.02
N LYS A 72 10.76 12.45 18.23
CA LYS A 72 11.21 11.47 19.24
C LYS A 72 10.94 10.03 18.81
N TYR A 73 9.84 9.80 18.07
CA TYR A 73 9.38 8.49 17.65
C TYR A 73 9.21 8.45 16.14
N PRO A 74 9.35 7.28 15.50
CA PRO A 74 9.08 7.16 14.08
C PRO A 74 7.59 7.33 13.77
N LEU A 75 7.30 7.76 12.55
CA LEU A 75 5.96 7.89 12.01
C LEU A 75 5.66 6.72 11.08
N LEU A 76 4.63 5.95 11.41
CA LEU A 76 4.10 4.86 10.61
C LEU A 76 2.89 5.36 9.81
N MET A 77 2.87 5.08 8.50
CA MET A 77 1.81 5.55 7.61
C MET A 77 1.05 4.35 7.04
N TRP A 78 -0.25 4.25 7.37
CA TRP A 78 -1.12 3.13 7.02
C TRP A 78 -2.23 3.59 6.08
N HIS A 79 -2.25 3.02 4.87
CA HIS A 79 -3.15 3.41 3.78
C HIS A 79 -4.58 2.91 3.96
N GLY A 80 -5.50 3.47 3.15
CA GLY A 80 -6.89 3.07 3.09
C GLY A 80 -7.17 1.87 2.18
N GLY A 81 -8.43 1.48 2.12
CA GLY A 81 -8.89 0.37 1.29
C GLY A 81 -8.69 0.63 -0.20
N GLY A 82 -8.28 -0.40 -0.93
CA GLY A 82 -8.01 -0.31 -2.36
C GLY A 82 -6.74 0.46 -2.74
N LEU A 83 -5.94 0.84 -1.77
CA LEU A 83 -4.68 1.57 -1.93
C LEU A 83 -3.50 0.76 -1.37
N SER A 84 -2.32 1.33 -1.48
CA SER A 84 -1.08 0.85 -0.89
C SER A 84 -0.28 2.03 -0.34
N GLY A 85 0.94 1.80 0.12
CA GLY A 85 1.84 2.85 0.59
C GLY A 85 2.18 3.91 -0.45
N VAL A 86 1.96 3.62 -1.72
CA VAL A 86 2.17 4.60 -2.82
C VAL A 86 1.45 5.93 -2.55
N THR A 87 0.28 5.88 -1.91
CA THR A 87 -0.50 7.08 -1.60
C THR A 87 0.25 8.08 -0.72
N TYR A 88 1.24 7.63 0.04
CA TYR A 88 2.07 8.49 0.89
C TYR A 88 3.40 8.88 0.23
N GLU A 89 3.84 8.15 -0.78
CA GLU A 89 5.17 8.32 -1.39
C GLU A 89 5.18 9.45 -2.42
N THR A 90 4.28 9.37 -3.40
CA THR A 90 4.22 10.35 -4.49
C THR A 90 2.77 10.76 -4.74
N LYS A 91 2.54 12.06 -4.88
CA LYS A 91 1.24 12.56 -5.29
C LYS A 91 0.97 12.26 -6.76
N PRO A 92 -0.32 12.19 -7.17
CA PRO A 92 -0.68 11.92 -8.58
C PRO A 92 -0.14 12.94 -9.58
N ASP A 93 0.17 14.15 -9.14
CA ASP A 93 0.79 15.20 -9.97
C ASP A 93 2.31 15.01 -10.15
N GLY A 94 2.86 13.93 -9.60
CA GLY A 94 4.30 13.62 -9.66
C GLY A 94 5.15 14.28 -8.58
N LYS A 95 4.56 15.13 -7.74
CA LYS A 95 5.27 15.79 -6.64
C LYS A 95 5.39 14.90 -5.41
N PRO A 96 6.35 15.18 -4.52
CA PRO A 96 6.51 14.41 -3.28
C PRO A 96 5.25 14.40 -2.42
N GLY A 97 4.98 13.25 -1.81
CA GLY A 97 3.85 13.04 -0.91
C GLY A 97 4.19 13.27 0.57
N TRP A 98 3.36 12.71 1.43
CA TRP A 98 3.48 12.87 2.87
C TRP A 98 4.79 12.29 3.45
N GLU A 99 5.30 11.21 2.90
CA GLU A 99 6.59 10.65 3.34
C GLU A 99 7.70 11.70 3.30
N MET A 100 7.88 12.35 2.17
CA MET A 100 8.91 13.37 2.02
C MET A 100 8.63 14.59 2.89
N PHE A 101 7.37 14.97 3.03
CA PHE A 101 6.97 16.07 3.91
C PHE A 101 7.45 15.83 5.35
N PHE A 102 7.20 14.64 5.88
CA PHE A 102 7.59 14.31 7.25
C PHE A 102 9.08 14.06 7.41
N LEU A 103 9.74 13.50 6.41
CA LEU A 103 11.21 13.38 6.40
C LEU A 103 11.86 14.76 6.51
N LYS A 104 11.41 15.72 5.70
CA LYS A 104 11.90 17.10 5.75
C LYS A 104 11.61 17.78 7.09
N ALA A 105 10.54 17.41 7.75
CA ALA A 105 10.18 17.90 9.06
C ALA A 105 10.96 17.22 10.21
N GLY A 106 11.77 16.21 9.89
CA GLY A 106 12.66 15.57 10.86
C GLY A 106 12.12 14.28 11.47
N TRP A 107 11.21 13.59 10.82
CA TRP A 107 10.64 12.33 11.29
C TRP A 107 11.23 11.14 10.54
N ASP A 108 11.62 10.11 11.28
CA ASP A 108 11.80 8.80 10.69
C ASP A 108 10.46 8.29 10.20
N THR A 109 10.43 7.63 9.06
CA THR A 109 9.18 7.18 8.43
C THR A 109 9.19 5.69 8.14
N TYR A 110 8.02 5.07 8.30
CA TYR A 110 7.72 3.70 7.89
C TYR A 110 6.48 3.75 7.01
N VAL A 111 6.64 3.43 5.74
CA VAL A 111 5.53 3.38 4.77
C VAL A 111 5.27 1.91 4.45
N SER A 112 4.04 1.48 4.65
CA SER A 112 3.68 0.07 4.53
C SER A 112 2.63 -0.20 3.48
N ASP A 113 2.71 -1.39 2.90
CA ASP A 113 1.65 -2.02 2.13
C ASP A 113 1.06 -3.14 2.99
N ALA A 114 -0.24 -3.07 3.25
CA ALA A 114 -0.94 -4.08 4.03
C ALA A 114 -0.92 -5.45 3.34
N VAL A 115 -1.34 -6.46 4.06
CA VAL A 115 -1.42 -7.83 3.54
C VAL A 115 -2.22 -7.87 2.23
N GLU A 116 -1.67 -8.50 1.21
CA GLU A 116 -2.22 -8.60 -0.16
C GLU A 116 -2.42 -7.25 -0.85
N ARG A 117 -1.59 -6.26 -0.52
CA ARG A 117 -1.59 -4.95 -1.15
C ARG A 117 -0.22 -4.63 -1.71
N GLY A 118 -0.19 -4.06 -2.90
CA GLY A 118 1.02 -3.53 -3.52
C GLY A 118 2.20 -4.52 -3.50
N ARG A 119 3.21 -4.20 -2.70
CA ARG A 119 4.46 -4.95 -2.59
C ARG A 119 4.45 -6.05 -1.53
N ALA A 120 3.33 -6.23 -0.83
CA ALA A 120 3.17 -7.26 0.19
C ALA A 120 3.02 -8.65 -0.43
N SER A 121 2.39 -9.56 0.27
CA SER A 121 2.11 -10.90 -0.21
C SER A 121 1.08 -10.92 -1.35
N TRP A 122 1.05 -12.03 -2.06
CA TRP A 122 0.00 -12.34 -3.03
C TRP A 122 -0.36 -13.81 -2.89
N ALA A 123 -1.36 -14.10 -2.07
CA ALA A 123 -1.77 -15.48 -1.81
C ALA A 123 -2.48 -16.10 -3.01
N LYS A 124 -2.21 -17.37 -3.23
CA LYS A 124 -2.79 -18.12 -4.34
C LYS A 124 -4.31 -18.25 -4.18
N TYR A 125 -5.04 -17.79 -5.15
CA TYR A 125 -6.49 -17.89 -5.26
C TYR A 125 -6.86 -19.00 -6.27
N PRO A 126 -7.84 -19.85 -5.98
CA PRO A 126 -8.71 -19.90 -4.80
C PRO A 126 -8.20 -20.82 -3.68
N GLU A 127 -7.01 -21.38 -3.79
CA GLU A 127 -6.54 -22.45 -2.91
C GLU A 127 -6.21 -21.94 -1.49
N ILE A 128 -5.61 -20.75 -1.37
CA ILE A 128 -5.23 -20.15 -0.09
C ILE A 128 -6.31 -19.17 0.36
N PHE A 129 -6.65 -18.21 -0.49
CA PHE A 129 -7.77 -17.32 -0.25
C PHE A 129 -9.02 -17.78 -1.00
N LYS A 130 -10.13 -17.77 -0.30
CA LYS A 130 -11.44 -18.09 -0.86
C LYS A 130 -12.10 -16.82 -1.38
N GLY A 131 -12.85 -16.94 -2.48
CA GLY A 131 -13.49 -15.80 -3.12
C GLY A 131 -12.55 -14.98 -4.00
N GLU A 132 -13.07 -14.08 -4.77
CA GLU A 132 -12.31 -13.21 -5.65
C GLU A 132 -11.95 -11.91 -4.95
N PRO A 133 -10.79 -11.30 -5.27
CA PRO A 133 -10.51 -9.96 -4.83
C PRO A 133 -11.47 -8.97 -5.51
N MET A 134 -11.88 -7.94 -4.81
CA MET A 134 -12.75 -6.90 -5.33
C MET A 134 -11.95 -5.88 -6.12
N PHE A 135 -12.35 -5.67 -7.38
CA PHE A 135 -11.82 -4.63 -8.25
C PHE A 135 -12.80 -3.46 -8.30
N ARG A 136 -12.30 -2.26 -8.22
CA ARG A 136 -13.11 -1.05 -8.30
C ARG A 136 -12.86 -0.34 -9.62
N THR A 137 -13.95 0.00 -10.33
CA THR A 137 -13.84 0.77 -11.56
C THR A 137 -13.54 2.25 -11.25
N LYS A 138 -13.01 2.96 -12.24
CA LYS A 138 -12.80 4.41 -12.14
C LYS A 138 -14.11 5.16 -11.91
N LYS A 139 -15.19 4.73 -12.57
CA LYS A 139 -16.52 5.31 -12.36
C LYS A 139 -16.99 5.15 -10.93
N GLU A 140 -16.87 3.94 -10.38
CA GLU A 140 -17.25 3.68 -9.00
C GLU A 140 -16.42 4.51 -8.02
N ALA A 141 -15.11 4.60 -8.23
CA ALA A 141 -14.24 5.43 -7.40
C ALA A 141 -14.61 6.92 -7.49
N TRP A 142 -14.87 7.42 -8.68
CA TRP A 142 -15.26 8.80 -8.90
C TRP A 142 -16.52 9.17 -8.12
N GLU A 143 -17.54 8.34 -8.22
CA GLU A 143 -18.83 8.57 -7.56
C GLU A 143 -18.75 8.35 -6.05
N LEU A 144 -18.20 7.22 -5.61
CA LEU A 144 -18.14 6.82 -4.21
C LEU A 144 -17.29 7.80 -3.37
N PHE A 145 -16.16 8.22 -3.89
CA PHE A 145 -15.27 9.14 -3.18
C PHE A 145 -15.58 10.61 -3.46
N ARG A 146 -16.70 10.87 -4.11
CA ARG A 146 -17.24 12.22 -4.31
C ARG A 146 -16.30 13.17 -5.06
N PHE A 147 -15.60 12.66 -6.07
CA PHE A 147 -14.86 13.51 -6.98
C PHE A 147 -15.81 14.35 -7.84
N GLY A 148 -16.92 13.78 -8.26
CA GLY A 148 -17.88 14.45 -9.10
C GLY A 148 -19.25 13.81 -9.14
N LYS A 149 -20.17 14.48 -9.84
CA LYS A 149 -21.54 14.03 -10.04
C LYS A 149 -21.63 12.89 -11.06
N SER A 150 -20.83 12.98 -12.12
CA SER A 150 -20.80 11.95 -13.16
C SER A 150 -19.39 11.74 -13.68
N TYR A 151 -19.12 10.49 -14.00
CA TYR A 151 -17.90 10.03 -14.63
C TYR A 151 -18.12 9.84 -16.13
N ASP A 152 -17.09 10.12 -16.92
CA ASP A 152 -17.03 9.77 -18.32
C ASP A 152 -15.61 9.29 -18.66
N THR A 153 -15.50 8.37 -19.60
CA THR A 153 -14.19 7.90 -20.09
C THR A 153 -13.37 9.05 -20.66
N ASP A 154 -14.05 10.00 -21.34
CA ASP A 154 -13.43 11.25 -21.77
C ASP A 154 -13.34 12.22 -20.58
N PRO A 155 -12.14 12.58 -20.14
CA PRO A 155 -11.97 13.51 -19.01
C PRO A 155 -12.70 14.85 -19.18
N ALA A 156 -12.82 15.33 -20.42
CA ALA A 156 -13.49 16.59 -20.72
C ALA A 156 -15.00 16.57 -20.45
N LYS A 157 -15.59 15.38 -20.37
CA LYS A 157 -17.02 15.18 -20.13
C LYS A 157 -17.37 14.87 -18.67
N ARG A 158 -16.36 14.78 -17.81
CA ARG A 158 -16.57 14.53 -16.38
C ARG A 158 -17.14 15.76 -15.69
N GLN A 159 -18.05 15.55 -14.74
CA GLN A 159 -18.66 16.62 -13.97
C GLN A 159 -18.15 16.58 -12.53
N PRO A 160 -17.19 17.46 -12.18
CA PRO A 160 -16.69 17.51 -10.81
C PRO A 160 -17.71 18.11 -9.83
N LEU A 161 -17.57 17.81 -8.55
CA LEU A 161 -18.27 18.50 -7.50
C LEU A 161 -17.63 19.87 -7.23
N ALA A 162 -18.45 20.87 -7.02
CA ALA A 162 -17.96 22.21 -6.67
C ALA A 162 -17.19 22.17 -5.34
N GLY A 163 -16.07 22.90 -5.28
CA GLY A 163 -15.28 23.01 -4.07
C GLY A 163 -14.37 21.83 -3.78
N THR A 164 -14.26 20.85 -4.70
CA THR A 164 -13.32 19.75 -4.57
C THR A 164 -11.87 20.26 -4.54
N GLN A 165 -11.12 19.86 -3.51
CA GLN A 165 -9.72 20.26 -3.34
C GLN A 165 -8.74 19.30 -4.03
N PHE A 166 -9.19 18.14 -4.44
CA PHE A 166 -8.37 17.19 -5.17
C PHE A 166 -8.04 17.72 -6.56
N PRO A 167 -6.79 17.57 -7.05
CA PRO A 167 -6.41 17.97 -8.39
C PRO A 167 -7.02 17.02 -9.42
N LEU A 168 -8.21 17.34 -9.90
CA LEU A 168 -9.01 16.45 -10.75
C LEU A 168 -8.36 16.10 -12.08
N GLU A 169 -7.49 16.96 -12.58
CA GLU A 169 -6.65 16.70 -13.75
C GLU A 169 -5.72 15.51 -13.55
N SER A 170 -5.41 15.16 -12.30
CA SER A 170 -4.57 14.02 -11.94
C SER A 170 -5.38 12.76 -11.55
N PHE A 171 -6.71 12.77 -11.72
CA PHE A 171 -7.55 11.63 -11.31
C PHE A 171 -7.16 10.32 -12.00
N ASP A 172 -6.88 10.35 -13.30
CA ASP A 172 -6.51 9.14 -14.03
C ASP A 172 -5.18 8.57 -13.54
N GLN A 173 -4.24 9.41 -13.18
CA GLN A 173 -3.00 8.97 -12.57
C GLN A 173 -3.23 8.42 -11.16
N PHE A 174 -4.07 9.07 -10.37
CA PHE A 174 -4.47 8.57 -9.05
C PHE A 174 -5.12 7.19 -9.15
N ALA A 175 -6.00 6.98 -10.14
CA ALA A 175 -6.69 5.71 -10.31
C ALA A 175 -5.75 4.53 -10.56
N LYS A 176 -4.53 4.79 -11.07
CA LYS A 176 -3.51 3.75 -11.24
C LYS A 176 -2.97 3.19 -9.93
N GLN A 177 -3.16 3.88 -8.82
CA GLN A 177 -2.81 3.37 -7.48
C GLN A 177 -3.80 2.31 -7.00
N GLY A 178 -4.99 2.25 -7.58
CA GLY A 178 -6.03 1.31 -7.17
C GLY A 178 -5.56 -0.14 -7.34
N ILE A 179 -5.72 -0.93 -6.31
CA ILE A 179 -5.37 -2.35 -6.30
C ILE A 179 -6.55 -3.18 -5.82
N PRO A 180 -6.61 -4.47 -6.22
CA PRO A 180 -7.67 -5.35 -5.75
C PRO A 180 -7.67 -5.46 -4.22
N ARG A 181 -8.84 -5.60 -3.64
CA ARG A 181 -9.04 -5.77 -2.20
C ARG A 181 -9.69 -7.09 -1.89
N TRP A 182 -9.05 -7.88 -1.05
CA TRP A 182 -9.68 -9.03 -0.43
C TRP A 182 -10.56 -8.57 0.74
N VAL A 183 -11.76 -9.13 0.85
CA VAL A 183 -12.70 -8.77 1.93
C VAL A 183 -12.61 -9.73 3.12
N THR A 184 -11.75 -10.74 3.05
CA THR A 184 -11.66 -11.83 4.03
C THR A 184 -10.33 -11.88 4.76
N ASN A 185 -9.41 -10.94 4.52
CA ASN A 185 -8.05 -10.99 5.07
C ASN A 185 -7.79 -10.02 6.23
N ASP A 186 -8.83 -9.43 6.82
CA ASP A 186 -8.67 -8.50 7.95
C ASP A 186 -7.93 -9.12 9.14
N PRO A 187 -8.22 -10.36 9.57
CA PRO A 187 -7.46 -10.98 10.65
C PRO A 187 -5.96 -11.08 10.37
N ALA A 188 -5.56 -11.46 9.16
CA ALA A 188 -4.16 -11.51 8.76
C ALA A 188 -3.52 -10.12 8.75
N THR A 189 -4.26 -9.12 8.30
CA THR A 189 -3.82 -7.73 8.29
C THR A 189 -3.61 -7.19 9.71
N HIS A 190 -4.54 -7.42 10.62
CA HIS A 190 -4.39 -7.05 12.03
C HIS A 190 -3.15 -7.67 12.65
N LYS A 191 -2.93 -8.96 12.39
CA LYS A 191 -1.76 -9.67 12.91
C LYS A 191 -0.45 -9.08 12.39
N ALA A 192 -0.37 -8.78 11.10
CA ALA A 192 0.82 -8.21 10.50
C ALA A 192 1.10 -6.79 11.04
N TYR A 193 0.09 -5.94 11.13
CA TYR A 193 0.23 -4.61 11.73
C TYR A 193 0.65 -4.67 13.20
N ASP A 194 0.12 -5.62 13.96
CA ASP A 194 0.50 -5.82 15.35
C ASP A 194 1.99 -6.17 15.48
N GLU A 195 2.49 -7.02 14.61
CA GLU A 195 3.92 -7.35 14.57
C GLU A 195 4.78 -6.16 14.16
N LEU A 196 4.32 -5.31 13.25
CA LEU A 196 5.02 -4.08 12.89
C LEU A 196 5.11 -3.12 14.09
N VAL A 197 4.01 -2.94 14.82
CA VAL A 197 3.99 -2.11 16.03
C VAL A 197 5.00 -2.61 17.04
N LYS A 198 5.08 -3.91 17.26
CA LYS A 198 6.08 -4.51 18.18
C LYS A 198 7.52 -4.25 17.75
N LYS A 199 7.77 -4.15 16.44
CA LYS A 199 9.11 -3.89 15.90
C LYS A 199 9.50 -2.42 15.90
N ALA A 200 8.56 -1.51 15.63
CA ALA A 200 8.84 -0.11 15.31
C ALA A 200 8.46 0.87 16.42
N CYS A 201 7.55 0.51 17.30
CA CYS A 201 7.07 1.41 18.37
C CYS A 201 7.92 1.29 19.65
N PRO A 202 7.98 2.34 20.48
CA PRO A 202 7.10 3.52 20.52
C PRO A 202 7.11 4.31 19.21
N CYS A 203 5.92 4.71 18.76
CA CYS A 203 5.73 5.29 17.44
C CYS A 203 4.49 6.18 17.40
N VAL A 204 4.40 6.99 16.34
CA VAL A 204 3.18 7.69 15.97
C VAL A 204 2.61 6.99 14.73
N ILE A 205 1.31 6.75 14.71
CA ILE A 205 0.66 6.08 13.59
C ILE A 205 -0.28 7.06 12.90
N MET A 206 -0.04 7.31 11.61
CA MET A 206 -0.95 8.05 10.74
C MET A 206 -1.75 7.07 9.91
N VAL A 207 -3.07 7.21 9.96
CA VAL A 207 -4.00 6.28 9.33
C VAL A 207 -4.94 7.02 8.37
N HIS A 208 -5.40 6.30 7.36
CA HIS A 208 -6.39 6.80 6.42
C HIS A 208 -7.48 5.75 6.19
N SER A 209 -8.75 6.14 6.38
CA SER A 209 -9.94 5.32 6.06
C SER A 209 -9.87 3.93 6.71
N GLN A 210 -9.81 2.85 5.92
CA GLN A 210 -9.69 1.47 6.43
C GLN A 210 -8.49 1.29 7.36
N GLY A 211 -7.39 1.98 7.11
CA GLY A 211 -6.21 1.94 7.99
C GLY A 211 -6.53 2.41 9.42
N GLY A 212 -7.56 3.23 9.61
CA GLY A 212 -8.02 3.67 10.92
C GLY A 212 -8.48 2.53 11.82
N ASN A 213 -9.19 1.55 11.27
CA ASN A 213 -9.62 0.37 12.03
C ASN A 213 -8.41 -0.44 12.51
N PHE A 214 -7.43 -0.65 11.64
CA PHE A 214 -6.20 -1.37 11.98
C PHE A 214 -5.37 -0.60 13.01
N GLY A 215 -5.25 0.73 12.84
CA GLY A 215 -4.50 1.59 13.74
C GLY A 215 -5.10 1.64 15.15
N LEU A 216 -6.41 1.79 15.25
CA LEU A 216 -7.10 1.80 16.54
C LEU A 216 -6.94 0.46 17.27
N THR A 217 -7.15 -0.64 16.57
CA THR A 217 -6.98 -1.99 17.14
C THR A 217 -5.54 -2.22 17.60
N ALA A 218 -4.55 -1.87 16.80
CA ALA A 218 -3.14 -2.00 17.18
C ALA A 218 -2.78 -1.16 18.41
N ALA A 219 -3.30 0.07 18.51
CA ALA A 219 -3.09 0.94 19.67
C ALA A 219 -3.72 0.36 20.95
N LEU A 220 -4.88 -0.27 20.83
CA LEU A 220 -5.55 -0.89 21.99
C LEU A 220 -4.86 -2.19 22.44
N ASN A 221 -4.19 -2.87 21.55
CA ASN A 221 -3.53 -4.16 21.83
C ASN A 221 -2.07 -4.03 22.31
N ASN A 222 -1.50 -2.82 22.25
CA ASN A 222 -0.07 -2.62 22.57
C ASN A 222 0.17 -1.42 23.53
#